data_1ba8a7e9b32484ca7eef391239b74ead
#
_entry.id   1ba8a7e9b32484ca7eef391239b74ead
#
_cell.length_a   1.000
_cell.length_b   1.000
_cell.length_c   1.000
_cell.angle_alpha   90.00
_cell.angle_beta   90.00
_cell.angle_gamma   90.00
#
_symmetry.space_group_name_H-M   'P 1'
#
loop_
_entity.id
_entity.type
_entity.pdbx_description
1 polymer ?
#
loop_
_entity_poly.entity_id
_entity_poly.type
_entity_poly.pdbx_seq_one_letter_code
_entity_poly.pdbx_strand_id
1 'polypeptide(L)'
;MLNIDEIQNGIVIDHIKAGTAVGLMDLLGIKGNHTSSVALIQNARSSKTASGRKDIIKVEGDASWLNLDVLAYLDPDISVTVIENGKAVRKEKPKPPKRLVNIVRCRNPRCISSIEEECDQIFEMSSNGKYRCIYCEQELQVKPE
;
A
#
# COMPACT_ATOMS: atom_id res chain seq x y z
N MET A 1 17.27 -8.81 19.43
CA MET A 1 16.20 -7.80 19.34
C MET A 1 16.66 -6.66 18.44
N LEU A 2 15.85 -6.30 17.49
CA LEU A 2 16.17 -5.18 16.61
C LEU A 2 15.94 -3.86 17.33
N ASN A 3 16.96 -3.02 17.33
CA ASN A 3 16.93 -1.71 17.96
C ASN A 3 16.79 -0.66 16.86
N ILE A 4 15.60 -0.11 16.71
CA ILE A 4 15.31 0.90 15.70
C ILE A 4 14.84 2.16 16.42
N ASP A 5 15.41 3.30 16.06
CA ASP A 5 15.06 4.58 16.68
C ASP A 5 13.57 4.89 16.49
N GLU A 6 12.98 5.46 17.51
CA GLU A 6 11.58 5.87 17.45
C GLU A 6 11.42 7.09 16.53
N ILE A 7 10.32 7.07 15.76
CA ILE A 7 10.00 8.18 14.87
C ILE A 7 9.50 9.37 15.69
N GLN A 8 10.06 10.55 15.46
CA GLN A 8 9.59 11.79 16.07
C GLN A 8 8.45 12.41 15.27
N ASN A 9 8.58 12.45 13.95
CA ASN A 9 7.54 12.95 13.05
C ASN A 9 7.53 12.06 11.81
N GLY A 10 6.38 11.54 11.45
CA GLY A 10 6.26 10.69 10.30
C GLY A 10 5.07 9.75 10.39
N ILE A 11 5.17 8.61 9.70
CA ILE A 11 4.11 7.61 9.73
C ILE A 11 4.66 6.23 9.98
N VAL A 12 3.81 5.38 10.56
CA VAL A 12 4.08 3.94 10.73
C VAL A 12 2.98 3.18 10.03
N ILE A 13 3.35 2.33 9.08
CA ILE A 13 2.43 1.43 8.38
C ILE A 13 2.57 0.07 9.04
N ASP A 14 1.55 -0.36 9.74
CA ASP A 14 1.58 -1.57 10.57
C ASP A 14 0.55 -2.59 10.11
N HIS A 15 0.66 -3.80 10.64
CA HIS A 15 -0.22 -4.93 10.35
C HIS A 15 -0.18 -5.35 8.87
N ILE A 16 0.96 -5.16 8.22
CA ILE A 16 1.21 -5.64 6.86
C ILE A 16 1.41 -7.15 6.92
N LYS A 17 0.82 -7.87 5.98
CA LYS A 17 1.00 -9.32 5.91
C LYS A 17 2.48 -9.67 5.81
N ALA A 18 2.95 -10.56 6.66
CA ALA A 18 4.37 -10.95 6.71
C ALA A 18 4.86 -11.42 5.34
N GLY A 19 5.98 -10.86 4.89
CA GLY A 19 6.59 -11.20 3.61
C GLY A 19 6.15 -10.32 2.44
N THR A 20 5.19 -9.40 2.62
CA THR A 20 4.66 -8.59 1.51
C THR A 20 5.18 -7.15 1.48
N ALA A 21 5.84 -6.69 2.55
CA ALA A 21 6.24 -5.27 2.65
C ALA A 21 7.22 -4.84 1.56
N VAL A 22 8.14 -5.70 1.15
CA VAL A 22 9.14 -5.36 0.12
C VAL A 22 8.45 -5.03 -1.21
N GLY A 23 7.50 -5.86 -1.63
CA GLY A 23 6.72 -5.59 -2.84
C GLY A 23 5.83 -4.36 -2.69
N LEU A 24 5.34 -4.11 -1.48
CA LEU A 24 4.49 -2.97 -1.19
C LEU A 24 5.26 -1.65 -1.30
N MET A 25 6.56 -1.65 -1.02
CA MET A 25 7.38 -0.44 -1.08
C MET A 25 7.33 0.22 -2.45
N ASP A 26 7.40 -0.55 -3.53
CA ASP A 26 7.33 -0.01 -4.89
C ASP A 26 6.00 0.70 -5.14
N LEU A 27 4.90 0.10 -4.71
CA LEU A 27 3.57 0.65 -4.90
C LEU A 27 3.34 1.92 -4.07
N LEU A 28 4.01 2.03 -2.94
CA LEU A 28 3.95 3.22 -2.10
C LEU A 28 4.80 4.38 -2.63
N GLY A 29 5.67 4.13 -3.60
CA GLY A 29 6.58 5.12 -4.14
C GLY A 29 7.92 5.19 -3.45
N ILE A 30 8.28 4.19 -2.65
CA ILE A 30 9.57 4.14 -1.97
C ILE A 30 10.61 3.59 -2.94
N LYS A 31 11.34 4.48 -3.60
CA LYS A 31 12.27 4.11 -4.70
C LYS A 31 13.71 4.54 -4.45
N GLY A 32 14.04 4.92 -3.23
CA GLY A 32 15.41 5.30 -2.89
C GLY A 32 15.83 6.72 -3.25
N ASN A 33 14.97 7.49 -3.92
CA ASN A 33 15.24 8.87 -4.32
C ASN A 33 14.57 9.92 -3.44
N HIS A 34 14.04 9.48 -2.29
CA HIS A 34 13.42 10.37 -1.30
C HIS A 34 14.44 10.83 -0.27
N THR A 35 14.10 11.89 0.48
CA THR A 35 14.94 12.43 1.54
C THR A 35 14.55 11.94 2.93
N SER A 36 13.43 11.22 3.04
CA SER A 36 12.95 10.69 4.30
C SER A 36 13.71 9.43 4.71
N SER A 37 13.85 9.20 6.02
CA SER A 37 14.42 7.97 6.54
C SER A 37 13.34 6.89 6.58
N VAL A 38 13.63 5.73 6.02
CA VAL A 38 12.67 4.62 5.95
C VAL A 38 13.27 3.39 6.61
N ALA A 39 12.51 2.77 7.51
CA ALA A 39 12.86 1.50 8.13
C ALA A 39 11.82 0.45 7.80
N LEU A 40 12.29 -0.74 7.42
CA LEU A 40 11.45 -1.89 7.12
C LEU A 40 11.75 -2.99 8.12
N ILE A 41 10.71 -3.50 8.79
CA ILE A 41 10.83 -4.65 9.68
C ILE A 41 9.97 -5.77 9.09
N GLN A 42 10.61 -6.88 8.75
CA GLN A 42 9.89 -8.03 8.23
C GLN A 42 9.74 -9.10 9.29
N ASN A 43 8.61 -9.77 9.26
CA ASN A 43 8.34 -10.96 10.07
C ASN A 43 8.44 -10.69 11.57
N ALA A 44 7.96 -9.52 12.00
CA ALA A 44 7.90 -9.16 13.40
C ALA A 44 6.79 -9.95 14.12
N ARG A 45 6.95 -10.17 15.42
CA ARG A 45 5.93 -10.84 16.21
C ARG A 45 4.67 -9.97 16.33
N SER A 46 3.50 -10.62 16.21
CA SER A 46 2.23 -9.93 16.32
C SER A 46 1.21 -10.83 17.03
N SER A 47 0.57 -10.28 18.06
CA SER A 47 -0.52 -10.98 18.76
C SER A 47 -1.87 -10.77 18.07
N LYS A 48 -1.94 -9.83 17.12
CA LYS A 48 -3.20 -9.43 16.46
C LYS A 48 -3.41 -10.02 15.09
N THR A 49 -2.40 -10.68 14.52
CA THR A 49 -2.53 -11.30 13.21
C THR A 49 -2.70 -12.80 13.34
N ALA A 50 -3.42 -13.42 12.40
CA ALA A 50 -3.70 -14.86 12.42
C ALA A 50 -2.43 -15.70 12.36
N SER A 51 -1.44 -15.25 11.61
CA SER A 51 -0.15 -15.95 11.44
C SER A 51 0.81 -15.75 12.62
N GLY A 52 0.53 -14.79 13.50
CA GLY A 52 1.44 -14.40 14.58
C GLY A 52 2.63 -13.57 14.12
N ARG A 53 2.66 -13.17 12.85
CA ARG A 53 3.74 -12.39 12.24
C ARG A 53 3.19 -11.25 11.40
N LYS A 54 3.94 -10.19 11.30
CA LYS A 54 3.58 -9.02 10.49
C LYS A 54 4.83 -8.30 9.98
N ASP A 55 4.65 -7.47 8.96
CA ASP A 55 5.68 -6.54 8.51
C ASP A 55 5.29 -5.12 8.92
N ILE A 56 6.29 -4.25 9.10
CA ILE A 56 6.09 -2.85 9.50
C ILE A 56 7.00 -1.98 8.65
N ILE A 57 6.46 -0.86 8.14
CA ILE A 57 7.24 0.17 7.45
C ILE A 57 7.13 1.47 8.25
N LYS A 58 8.27 2.06 8.59
CA LYS A 58 8.34 3.34 9.30
C LYS A 58 8.98 4.38 8.39
N VAL A 59 8.31 5.51 8.21
CA VAL A 59 8.83 6.63 7.41
C VAL A 59 8.93 7.85 8.30
N GLU A 60 10.15 8.36 8.48
CA GLU A 60 10.40 9.57 9.28
C GLU A 60 10.54 10.76 8.35
N GLY A 61 9.89 11.86 8.72
CA GLY A 61 9.88 13.10 7.96
C GLY A 61 8.60 13.29 7.18
N ASP A 62 8.68 14.09 6.12
CA ASP A 62 7.52 14.35 5.26
C ASP A 62 7.18 13.10 4.45
N ALA A 63 6.00 12.57 4.66
CA ALA A 63 5.51 11.38 4.00
C ALA A 63 4.41 11.68 2.96
N SER A 64 4.23 12.96 2.60
CA SER A 64 3.20 13.36 1.65
C SER A 64 3.37 12.74 0.25
N TRP A 65 4.59 12.32 -0.08
CA TRP A 65 4.91 11.68 -1.36
C TRP A 65 4.48 10.21 -1.43
N LEU A 66 4.07 9.62 -0.32
CA LEU A 66 3.63 8.23 -0.29
C LEU A 66 2.23 8.08 -0.88
N ASN A 67 2.03 7.03 -1.66
CA ASN A 67 0.71 6.69 -2.19
C ASN A 67 0.01 5.74 -1.22
N LEU A 68 -0.72 6.31 -0.26
CA LEU A 68 -1.41 5.52 0.77
C LEU A 68 -2.74 4.94 0.29
N ASP A 69 -3.28 5.46 -0.81
CA ASP A 69 -4.60 5.03 -1.31
C ASP A 69 -4.62 3.56 -1.73
N VAL A 70 -3.46 3.03 -2.12
CA VAL A 70 -3.36 1.64 -2.57
C VAL A 70 -3.42 0.64 -1.42
N LEU A 71 -3.15 1.06 -0.19
CA LEU A 71 -2.99 0.14 0.94
C LEU A 71 -4.23 -0.70 1.22
N ALA A 72 -5.40 -0.09 1.25
CA ALA A 72 -6.63 -0.81 1.54
C ALA A 72 -7.03 -1.77 0.42
N TYR A 73 -6.61 -1.48 -0.81
CA TYR A 73 -6.80 -2.41 -1.93
C TYR A 73 -5.95 -3.68 -1.74
N LEU A 74 -4.71 -3.50 -1.27
CA LEU A 74 -3.77 -4.61 -1.12
C LEU A 74 -4.04 -5.46 0.13
N ASP A 75 -4.35 -4.80 1.25
CA ASP A 75 -4.58 -5.50 2.51
C ASP A 75 -5.46 -4.63 3.43
N PRO A 76 -6.71 -5.05 3.67
CA PRO A 76 -7.63 -4.27 4.52
C PRO A 76 -7.23 -4.23 5.99
N ASP A 77 -6.31 -5.07 6.43
CA ASP A 77 -5.86 -5.11 7.83
C ASP A 77 -4.76 -4.10 8.14
N ILE A 78 -4.17 -3.48 7.10
CA ILE A 78 -3.12 -2.48 7.27
C ILE A 78 -3.66 -1.26 8.03
N SER A 79 -2.87 -0.79 8.99
CA SER A 79 -3.18 0.45 9.69
C SER A 79 -2.04 1.46 9.50
N VAL A 80 -2.40 2.76 9.43
CA VAL A 80 -1.45 3.86 9.30
C VAL A 80 -1.55 4.72 10.54
N THR A 81 -0.43 4.91 11.23
CA THR A 81 -0.34 5.76 12.42
C THR A 81 0.49 6.99 12.08
N VAL A 82 -0.08 8.18 12.32
CA VAL A 82 0.64 9.45 12.15
C VAL A 82 1.27 9.81 13.48
N ILE A 83 2.58 10.11 13.45
CA ILE A 83 3.35 10.44 14.65
C ILE A 83 3.84 11.89 14.55
N GLU A 84 3.60 12.66 15.61
CA GLU A 84 4.07 14.02 15.74
C GLU A 84 4.67 14.20 17.13
N ASN A 85 5.88 14.76 17.19
CA ASN A 85 6.63 14.98 18.44
C ASN A 85 6.75 13.71 19.29
N GLY A 86 6.99 12.58 18.62
CA GLY A 86 7.18 11.29 19.27
C GLY A 86 5.91 10.61 19.76
N LYS A 87 4.75 11.21 19.50
CA LYS A 87 3.46 10.67 19.95
C LYS A 87 2.55 10.34 18.78
N ALA A 88 1.82 9.23 18.90
CA ALA A 88 0.80 8.87 17.94
C ALA A 88 -0.39 9.82 18.08
N VAL A 89 -0.63 10.65 17.05
CA VAL A 89 -1.71 11.63 17.07
C VAL A 89 -2.95 11.13 16.34
N ARG A 90 -2.79 10.18 15.42
CA ARG A 90 -3.89 9.64 14.63
C ARG A 90 -3.56 8.25 14.16
N LYS A 91 -4.53 7.35 14.25
CA LYS A 91 -4.42 5.99 13.71
C LYS A 91 -5.60 5.75 12.78
N GLU A 92 -5.32 5.40 11.55
CA GLU A 92 -6.34 5.21 10.53
C GLU A 92 -6.22 3.84 9.87
N LYS A 93 -7.36 3.29 9.48
CA LYS A 93 -7.41 2.17 8.54
C LYS A 93 -7.76 2.74 7.17
N PRO A 94 -6.89 2.61 6.16
CA PRO A 94 -7.19 3.14 4.84
C PRO A 94 -8.46 2.50 4.26
N LYS A 95 -9.22 3.30 3.51
CA LYS A 95 -10.40 2.81 2.81
C LYS A 95 -10.03 2.51 1.36
N PRO A 96 -10.63 1.47 0.74
CA PRO A 96 -10.37 1.20 -0.67
C PRO A 96 -10.68 2.44 -1.52
N PRO A 97 -9.76 2.89 -2.39
CA PRO A 97 -10.01 4.03 -3.25
C PRO A 97 -11.07 3.68 -4.31
N LYS A 98 -11.77 4.70 -4.79
CA LYS A 98 -12.75 4.49 -5.86
C LYS A 98 -12.08 4.21 -7.20
N ARG A 99 -10.85 4.65 -7.38
CA ARG A 99 -10.11 4.54 -8.63
C ARG A 99 -8.67 4.17 -8.35
N LEU A 100 -8.15 3.21 -9.14
CA LEU A 100 -6.73 2.83 -9.13
C LEU A 100 -6.11 3.33 -10.43
N VAL A 101 -5.04 4.11 -10.35
CA VAL A 101 -4.32 4.62 -11.51
C VAL A 101 -2.89 4.10 -11.48
N ASN A 102 -2.54 3.30 -12.48
CA ASN A 102 -1.20 2.71 -12.65
C ASN A 102 -0.73 1.87 -11.46
N ILE A 103 -1.66 1.27 -10.74
CA ILE A 103 -1.37 0.36 -9.61
C ILE A 103 -1.38 -1.10 -10.09
N VAL A 104 -2.39 -1.45 -10.89
CA VAL A 104 -2.55 -2.79 -11.47
C VAL A 104 -2.71 -2.67 -12.98
N ARG A 105 -2.42 -3.73 -13.71
CA ARG A 105 -2.50 -3.73 -15.17
C ARG A 105 -3.68 -4.58 -15.62
N CYS A 106 -4.34 -4.11 -16.68
CA CYS A 106 -5.40 -4.88 -17.33
C CYS A 106 -4.79 -6.13 -17.98
N ARG A 107 -5.44 -7.27 -17.78
CA ARG A 107 -4.98 -8.55 -18.32
C ARG A 107 -5.64 -8.93 -19.63
N ASN A 108 -6.61 -8.13 -20.08
CA ASN A 108 -7.24 -8.35 -21.36
C ASN A 108 -6.28 -7.90 -22.47
N PRO A 109 -5.73 -8.83 -23.27
CA PRO A 109 -4.75 -8.46 -24.30
C PRO A 109 -5.35 -7.61 -25.43
N ARG A 110 -6.69 -7.56 -25.53
CA ARG A 110 -7.39 -6.76 -26.53
C ARG A 110 -7.75 -5.36 -26.03
N CYS A 111 -7.50 -5.07 -24.75
CA CYS A 111 -7.79 -3.76 -24.20
C CYS A 111 -6.77 -2.73 -24.70
N ILE A 112 -7.24 -1.52 -25.01
CA ILE A 112 -6.37 -0.45 -25.47
C ILE A 112 -5.25 -0.16 -24.47
N SER A 113 -5.54 -0.28 -23.17
CA SER A 113 -4.53 -0.06 -22.12
C SER A 113 -3.44 -1.13 -22.10
N SER A 114 -3.69 -2.30 -22.73
CA SER A 114 -2.69 -3.36 -22.85
C SER A 114 -1.86 -3.21 -24.13
N ILE A 115 -2.36 -2.47 -25.12
CA ILE A 115 -1.73 -2.27 -26.44
C ILE A 115 -0.90 -1.01 -26.49
N GLU A 116 -1.40 0.09 -25.93
CA GLU A 116 -0.77 1.39 -25.95
C GLU A 116 0.05 1.61 -24.66
N GLU A 117 1.37 1.72 -24.78
CA GLU A 117 2.26 1.88 -23.64
C GLU A 117 2.02 3.18 -22.87
N GLU A 118 1.61 4.24 -23.56
CA GLU A 118 1.34 5.55 -22.95
C GLU A 118 -0.01 5.63 -22.27
N CYS A 119 -0.86 4.61 -22.43
CA CYS A 119 -2.19 4.61 -21.84
C CYS A 119 -2.10 4.27 -20.35
N ASP A 120 -2.71 5.13 -19.52
CA ASP A 120 -2.77 4.86 -18.08
C ASP A 120 -3.63 3.64 -17.79
N GLN A 121 -3.19 2.83 -16.84
CA GLN A 121 -3.95 1.69 -16.34
C GLN A 121 -4.92 2.20 -15.28
N ILE A 122 -6.19 2.33 -15.61
CA ILE A 122 -7.19 2.91 -14.72
C ILE A 122 -8.32 1.90 -14.46
N PHE A 123 -8.58 1.66 -13.19
CA PHE A 123 -9.65 0.80 -12.72
C PHE A 123 -10.57 1.57 -11.79
N GLU A 124 -11.88 1.38 -11.92
CA GLU A 124 -12.87 2.00 -11.05
C GLU A 124 -13.64 0.95 -10.27
N MET A 125 -13.96 1.26 -9.03
CA MET A 125 -14.78 0.42 -8.19
C MET A 125 -16.23 0.47 -8.67
N SER A 126 -16.79 -0.69 -8.95
CA SER A 126 -18.20 -0.82 -9.31
C SER A 126 -19.06 -0.99 -8.06
N SER A 127 -20.39 -1.00 -8.26
CA SER A 127 -21.36 -1.10 -7.16
C SER A 127 -21.22 -2.38 -6.33
N ASN A 128 -20.61 -3.44 -6.91
CA ASN A 128 -20.38 -4.70 -6.19
C ASN A 128 -19.07 -4.73 -5.40
N GLY A 129 -18.35 -3.60 -5.32
CA GLY A 129 -17.08 -3.51 -4.59
C GLY A 129 -15.86 -4.02 -5.34
N LYS A 130 -16.02 -4.43 -6.58
CA LYS A 130 -14.92 -4.94 -7.41
C LYS A 130 -14.47 -3.87 -8.40
N TYR A 131 -13.18 -3.90 -8.76
CA TYR A 131 -12.62 -2.94 -9.70
C TYR A 131 -12.76 -3.43 -11.14
N ARG A 132 -13.07 -2.51 -12.04
CA ARG A 132 -13.19 -2.78 -13.47
C ARG A 132 -12.30 -1.82 -14.26
N CYS A 133 -11.68 -2.33 -15.31
CA CYS A 133 -10.93 -1.49 -16.26
C CYS A 133 -11.90 -0.50 -16.92
N ILE A 134 -11.54 0.79 -16.94
CA ILE A 134 -12.43 1.80 -17.52
C ILE A 134 -12.54 1.71 -19.03
N TYR A 135 -11.59 1.05 -19.69
CA TYR A 135 -11.58 0.95 -21.17
C TYR A 135 -12.34 -0.28 -21.68
N CYS A 136 -12.10 -1.44 -21.10
CA CYS A 136 -12.74 -2.69 -21.57
C CYS A 136 -13.81 -3.21 -20.61
N GLU A 137 -13.96 -2.59 -19.44
CA GLU A 137 -14.94 -2.94 -18.42
C GLU A 137 -14.78 -4.33 -17.82
N GLN A 138 -13.69 -5.03 -18.14
CA GLN A 138 -13.42 -6.33 -17.56
C GLN A 138 -13.08 -6.19 -16.08
N GLU A 139 -13.69 -7.05 -15.27
CA GLU A 139 -13.45 -7.07 -13.83
C GLU A 139 -12.01 -7.51 -13.52
N LEU A 140 -11.37 -6.80 -12.59
CA LEU A 140 -10.03 -7.14 -12.16
C LEU A 140 -10.06 -8.44 -11.36
N GLN A 141 -9.27 -9.43 -11.81
CA GLN A 141 -9.10 -10.69 -11.10
C GLN A 141 -8.03 -10.52 -10.04
N VAL A 142 -8.41 -10.66 -8.77
CA VAL A 142 -7.44 -10.67 -7.68
C VAL A 142 -6.89 -12.08 -7.58
N LYS A 143 -5.59 -12.23 -7.82
CA LYS A 143 -4.95 -13.52 -7.60
C LYS A 143 -4.69 -13.70 -6.13
N PRO A 144 -5.13 -14.80 -5.53
CA PRO A 144 -4.67 -15.16 -4.20
C PRO A 144 -3.16 -15.43 -4.28
N GLU A 145 -2.43 -14.75 -3.45
CA GLU A 145 -1.00 -15.03 -3.27
C GLU A 145 -0.82 -16.06 -2.20
#